data_047e49844e3aa6468ce7396aefc12eb8
#
_entry.id   047e49844e3aa6468ce7396aefc12eb8
#
_cell.length_a   1.000
_cell.length_b   1.000
_cell.length_c   1.000
_cell.angle_alpha   90.00
_cell.angle_beta   90.00
_cell.angle_gamma   90.00
#
_symmetry.space_group_name_H-M   'P 1'
#
loop_
_entity.id
_entity.type
_entity.pdbx_description
1 polymer ?
#
loop_
_entity_poly.entity_id
_entity_poly.type
_entity_poly.pdbx_seq_one_letter_code
_entity_poly.pdbx_strand_id
1 'polypeptide(L)'
;MTEVVLYHHVQGLTDGVRSFADDLRQAGHTVHTPDLFEGRTFDTIEEGLEFASGTGFGKLAQRGVAAADGIDPASVYAGFSFGVIVAQQLAQTRPGARGALLMYSCLPVSEFGDAWPEGVPVQVHGKEDDPHFLEDIEAARALADSTDCAELFLYPGKEHLFADSSLGSYDAEAAKLLEERALAFLDAV
;
A
#
# COMPACT_ATOMS: atom_id res chain seq x y z
N MET A 1 -11.84 9.19 -12.79
CA MET A 1 -10.37 9.23 -13.08
C MET A 1 -9.70 9.79 -11.84
N THR A 2 -8.90 8.98 -11.19
CA THR A 2 -8.29 9.28 -9.88
C THR A 2 -6.77 9.27 -10.01
N GLU A 3 -6.09 10.18 -9.30
CA GLU A 3 -4.64 10.18 -9.21
C GLU A 3 -4.21 9.31 -8.04
N VAL A 4 -3.24 8.41 -8.27
CA VAL A 4 -2.77 7.41 -7.31
C VAL A 4 -1.26 7.51 -7.18
N VAL A 5 -0.76 7.47 -5.94
CA VAL A 5 0.66 7.30 -5.66
C VAL A 5 0.85 5.93 -5.02
N LEU A 6 1.45 5.00 -5.76
CA LEU A 6 1.64 3.60 -5.36
C LEU A 6 3.08 3.35 -4.93
N TYR A 7 3.27 2.99 -3.67
CA TYR A 7 4.57 2.67 -3.08
C TYR A 7 4.81 1.15 -3.04
N HIS A 8 5.99 0.74 -3.47
CA HIS A 8 6.39 -0.66 -3.55
C HIS A 8 6.75 -1.26 -2.17
N HIS A 9 6.81 -2.59 -2.10
CA HIS A 9 7.23 -3.37 -0.93
C HIS A 9 8.76 -3.45 -0.79
N VAL A 10 9.25 -4.19 0.23
CA VAL A 10 10.68 -4.29 0.54
C VAL A 10 11.53 -4.95 -0.55
N GLN A 11 10.96 -5.72 -1.46
CA GLN A 11 11.70 -6.27 -2.60
C GLN A 11 11.93 -5.26 -3.73
N GLY A 12 11.49 -4.01 -3.55
CA GLY A 12 11.70 -2.91 -4.48
C GLY A 12 10.56 -2.73 -5.49
N LEU A 13 10.78 -1.86 -6.46
CA LEU A 13 9.83 -1.60 -7.55
C LEU A 13 9.97 -2.70 -8.61
N THR A 14 9.40 -3.87 -8.30
CA THR A 14 9.43 -5.08 -9.14
C THR A 14 8.59 -4.94 -10.40
N ASP A 15 8.73 -5.88 -11.31
CA ASP A 15 7.88 -5.93 -12.51
C ASP A 15 6.41 -6.20 -12.16
N GLY A 16 6.13 -6.96 -11.08
CA GLY A 16 4.77 -7.20 -10.62
C GLY A 16 4.10 -5.95 -10.05
N VAL A 17 4.82 -5.13 -9.27
CA VAL A 17 4.31 -3.82 -8.82
C VAL A 17 4.04 -2.89 -10.01
N ARG A 18 4.93 -2.90 -11.02
CA ARG A 18 4.73 -2.11 -12.25
C ARG A 18 3.51 -2.61 -13.03
N SER A 19 3.33 -3.93 -13.14
CA SER A 19 2.17 -4.53 -13.80
C SER A 19 0.88 -4.11 -13.12
N PHE A 20 0.79 -4.21 -11.81
CA PHE A 20 -0.38 -3.75 -11.06
C PHE A 20 -0.68 -2.26 -11.30
N ALA A 21 0.35 -1.41 -11.33
CA ALA A 21 0.19 0.00 -11.66
C ALA A 21 -0.31 0.21 -13.10
N ASP A 22 0.16 -0.61 -14.04
CA ASP A 22 -0.27 -0.54 -15.44
C ASP A 22 -1.72 -0.97 -15.62
N ASP A 23 -2.19 -1.95 -14.85
CA ASP A 23 -3.60 -2.37 -14.86
C ASP A 23 -4.52 -1.23 -14.37
N LEU A 24 -4.12 -0.51 -13.31
CA LEU A 24 -4.84 0.70 -12.87
C LEU A 24 -4.80 1.82 -13.93
N ARG A 25 -3.68 2.00 -14.63
CA ARG A 25 -3.57 2.97 -15.74
C ARG A 25 -4.46 2.60 -16.91
N GLN A 26 -4.54 1.31 -17.26
CA GLN A 26 -5.43 0.80 -18.33
C GLN A 26 -6.90 1.02 -17.98
N ALA A 27 -7.26 0.99 -16.69
CA ALA A 27 -8.59 1.34 -16.22
C ALA A 27 -8.89 2.84 -16.23
N GLY A 28 -7.91 3.69 -16.58
CA GLY A 28 -8.10 5.14 -16.78
C GLY A 28 -7.64 6.02 -15.62
N HIS A 29 -6.95 5.47 -14.63
CA HIS A 29 -6.37 6.25 -13.53
C HIS A 29 -4.96 6.76 -13.86
N THR A 30 -4.53 7.85 -13.22
CA THR A 30 -3.14 8.32 -13.29
C THR A 30 -2.37 7.70 -12.12
N VAL A 31 -1.30 6.93 -12.39
CA VAL A 31 -0.58 6.21 -11.33
C VAL A 31 0.90 6.57 -11.34
N HIS A 32 1.37 7.10 -10.23
CA HIS A 32 2.78 7.36 -9.95
C HIS A 32 3.35 6.19 -9.15
N THR A 33 4.53 5.72 -9.53
CA THR A 33 5.23 4.61 -8.85
C THR A 33 6.63 5.05 -8.43
N PRO A 34 6.77 5.80 -7.33
CA PRO A 34 8.09 6.23 -6.86
C PRO A 34 8.98 5.04 -6.52
N ASP A 35 10.21 5.06 -7.01
CA ASP A 35 11.22 4.07 -6.66
C ASP A 35 12.03 4.54 -5.45
N LEU A 36 11.75 3.94 -4.29
CA LEU A 36 12.40 4.29 -3.04
C LEU A 36 13.80 3.66 -2.90
N PHE A 37 14.12 2.68 -3.75
CA PHE A 37 15.34 1.88 -3.67
C PHE A 37 16.34 2.19 -4.79
N GLU A 38 16.10 3.23 -5.59
CA GLU A 38 17.02 3.71 -6.64
C GLU A 38 17.39 2.62 -7.66
N GLY A 39 16.40 1.90 -8.15
CA GLY A 39 16.53 0.86 -9.15
C GLY A 39 16.88 -0.53 -8.58
N ARG A 40 16.97 -0.67 -7.27
CA ARG A 40 17.29 -1.97 -6.66
C ARG A 40 16.04 -2.80 -6.45
N THR A 41 16.16 -4.08 -6.80
CA THR A 41 15.17 -5.12 -6.48
C THR A 41 15.87 -6.29 -5.81
N PHE A 42 15.12 -7.06 -5.05
CA PHE A 42 15.64 -8.20 -4.26
C PHE A 42 14.77 -9.42 -4.50
N ASP A 43 15.41 -10.60 -4.47
CA ASP A 43 14.71 -11.87 -4.72
C ASP A 43 13.90 -12.35 -3.51
N THR A 44 14.29 -11.90 -2.30
CA THR A 44 13.64 -12.30 -1.04
C THR A 44 13.25 -11.10 -0.18
N ILE A 45 12.27 -11.30 0.71
CA ILE A 45 11.86 -10.30 1.70
C ILE A 45 13.03 -9.98 2.64
N GLU A 46 13.79 -10.99 3.04
CA GLU A 46 14.94 -10.87 3.96
C GLU A 46 16.01 -9.94 3.40
N GLU A 47 16.40 -10.11 2.14
CA GLU A 47 17.38 -9.23 1.45
C GLU A 47 16.87 -7.79 1.37
N GLY A 48 15.59 -7.62 1.04
CA GLY A 48 14.96 -6.31 0.99
C GLY A 48 14.90 -5.63 2.37
N LEU A 49 14.59 -6.38 3.42
CA LEU A 49 14.59 -5.90 4.81
C LEU A 49 16.00 -5.53 5.28
N GLU A 50 17.01 -6.32 4.93
CA GLU A 50 18.42 -6.00 5.25
C GLU A 50 18.84 -4.67 4.59
N PHE A 51 18.52 -4.50 3.31
CA PHE A 51 18.78 -3.25 2.60
C PHE A 51 18.03 -2.07 3.21
N ALA A 52 16.73 -2.23 3.50
CA ALA A 52 15.90 -1.17 4.09
C ALA A 52 16.40 -0.78 5.48
N SER A 53 16.76 -1.76 6.31
CA SER A 53 17.35 -1.53 7.63
C SER A 53 18.70 -0.83 7.55
N GLY A 54 19.58 -1.27 6.63
CA GLY A 54 20.89 -0.67 6.41
C GLY A 54 20.82 0.77 5.88
N THR A 55 19.80 1.08 5.08
CA THR A 55 19.54 2.44 4.58
C THR A 55 18.87 3.32 5.63
N GLY A 56 18.03 2.72 6.47
CA GLY A 56 17.19 3.33 7.49
C GLY A 56 15.74 3.52 7.02
N PHE A 57 14.79 2.83 7.66
CA PHE A 57 13.36 2.91 7.34
C PHE A 57 12.83 4.35 7.32
N GLY A 58 13.19 5.17 8.32
CA GLY A 58 12.78 6.56 8.38
C GLY A 58 13.29 7.41 7.22
N LYS A 59 14.52 7.15 6.74
CA LYS A 59 15.08 7.82 5.56
C LYS A 59 14.35 7.43 4.28
N LEU A 60 14.00 6.15 4.14
CA LEU A 60 13.23 5.65 2.99
C LEU A 60 11.80 6.21 3.02
N ALA A 61 11.16 6.27 4.19
CA ALA A 61 9.85 6.88 4.35
C ALA A 61 9.86 8.38 3.98
N GLN A 62 10.87 9.15 4.45
CA GLN A 62 11.04 10.55 4.06
C GLN A 62 11.24 10.72 2.55
N ARG A 63 11.98 9.81 1.90
CA ARG A 63 12.13 9.80 0.43
C ARG A 63 10.78 9.58 -0.24
N GLY A 64 9.97 8.66 0.28
CA GLY A 64 8.62 8.40 -0.23
C GLY A 64 7.68 9.61 -0.09
N VAL A 65 7.71 10.27 1.06
CA VAL A 65 6.94 11.51 1.28
C VAL A 65 7.39 12.61 0.31
N ALA A 66 8.70 12.82 0.16
CA ALA A 66 9.24 13.81 -0.77
C ALA A 66 8.92 13.49 -2.24
N ALA A 67 8.81 12.20 -2.61
CA ALA A 67 8.42 11.80 -3.96
C ALA A 67 6.96 12.18 -4.33
N ALA A 68 6.12 12.44 -3.33
CA ALA A 68 4.78 12.98 -3.54
C ALA A 68 4.75 14.51 -3.68
N ASP A 69 5.87 15.21 -3.45
CA ASP A 69 5.93 16.66 -3.67
C ASP A 69 5.70 16.97 -5.16
N GLY A 70 4.79 17.90 -5.42
CA GLY A 70 4.40 18.24 -6.80
C GLY A 70 3.32 17.37 -7.44
N ILE A 71 2.92 16.26 -6.79
CA ILE A 71 1.71 15.50 -7.14
C ILE A 71 0.51 16.14 -6.45
N ASP A 72 -0.66 16.10 -7.11
CA ASP A 72 -1.89 16.65 -6.52
C ASP A 72 -2.14 16.01 -5.14
N PRO A 73 -2.28 16.81 -4.07
CA PRO A 73 -2.63 16.26 -2.77
C PRO A 73 -3.97 15.52 -2.75
N ALA A 74 -4.89 15.86 -3.68
CA ALA A 74 -6.14 15.14 -3.89
C ALA A 74 -5.92 13.79 -4.60
N SER A 75 -4.94 13.03 -4.15
CA SER A 75 -4.60 11.69 -4.62
C SER A 75 -5.03 10.60 -3.64
N VAL A 76 -5.17 9.37 -4.15
CA VAL A 76 -5.21 8.15 -3.34
C VAL A 76 -3.78 7.68 -3.10
N TYR A 77 -3.44 7.43 -1.85
CA TYR A 77 -2.14 6.90 -1.47
C TYR A 77 -2.24 5.39 -1.28
N ALA A 78 -1.50 4.65 -2.09
CA ALA A 78 -1.50 3.21 -2.11
C ALA A 78 -0.12 2.66 -1.73
N GLY A 79 -0.07 1.55 -1.01
CA GLY A 79 1.20 0.95 -0.63
C GLY A 79 1.10 -0.56 -0.48
N PHE A 80 2.18 -1.24 -0.90
CA PHE A 80 2.39 -2.67 -0.68
C PHE A 80 3.34 -2.87 0.51
N SER A 81 2.89 -3.53 1.59
CA SER A 81 3.72 -3.89 2.75
C SER A 81 4.53 -2.69 3.27
N PHE A 82 5.84 -2.66 3.12
CA PHE A 82 6.70 -1.53 3.46
C PHE A 82 6.17 -0.18 2.91
N GLY A 83 5.64 -0.17 1.70
CA GLY A 83 5.06 1.02 1.07
C GLY A 83 3.86 1.61 1.82
N VAL A 84 3.19 0.80 2.66
CA VAL A 84 2.08 1.25 3.50
C VAL A 84 2.53 2.32 4.50
N ILE A 85 3.76 2.27 5.00
CA ILE A 85 4.30 3.30 5.91
C ILE A 85 4.13 4.70 5.31
N VAL A 86 4.51 4.84 4.04
CA VAL A 86 4.42 6.14 3.34
C VAL A 86 2.99 6.47 2.95
N ALA A 87 2.27 5.48 2.40
CA ALA A 87 0.89 5.67 1.93
C ALA A 87 -0.02 6.08 3.09
N GLN A 88 0.05 5.38 4.21
CA GLN A 88 -0.74 5.68 5.40
C GLN A 88 -0.36 7.02 6.01
N GLN A 89 0.95 7.33 6.12
CA GLN A 89 1.40 8.63 6.60
C GLN A 89 0.80 9.77 5.77
N LEU A 90 0.89 9.68 4.44
CA LEU A 90 0.36 10.72 3.55
C LEU A 90 -1.17 10.81 3.62
N ALA A 91 -1.87 9.67 3.65
CA ALA A 91 -3.31 9.66 3.79
C ALA A 91 -3.79 10.31 5.10
N GLN A 92 -3.05 10.11 6.20
CA GLN A 92 -3.41 10.68 7.49
C GLN A 92 -2.98 12.15 7.67
N THR A 93 -1.88 12.58 7.04
CA THR A 93 -1.27 13.88 7.35
C THR A 93 -1.32 14.90 6.23
N ARG A 94 -1.54 14.47 4.97
CA ARG A 94 -1.55 15.38 3.83
C ARG A 94 -2.96 15.94 3.60
N PRO A 95 -3.17 17.26 3.77
CA PRO A 95 -4.48 17.86 3.54
C PRO A 95 -4.97 17.64 2.12
N GLY A 96 -6.19 17.13 1.97
CA GLY A 96 -6.80 16.86 0.68
C GLY A 96 -6.66 15.43 0.18
N ALA A 97 -5.98 14.55 0.92
CA ALA A 97 -5.94 13.12 0.58
C ALA A 97 -7.34 12.57 0.30
N ARG A 98 -7.50 11.84 -0.81
CA ARG A 98 -8.80 11.31 -1.25
C ARG A 98 -9.10 9.90 -0.75
N GLY A 99 -8.08 9.16 -0.34
CA GLY A 99 -8.24 7.81 0.17
C GLY A 99 -6.92 7.09 0.34
N ALA A 100 -6.99 5.87 0.87
CA ALA A 100 -5.85 4.98 1.01
C ALA A 100 -6.16 3.54 0.59
N LEU A 101 -5.18 2.89 -0.06
CA LEU A 101 -5.16 1.44 -0.33
C LEU A 101 -3.95 0.84 0.40
N LEU A 102 -4.19 0.16 1.50
CA LEU A 102 -3.17 -0.41 2.36
C LEU A 102 -3.11 -1.93 2.13
N MET A 103 -2.10 -2.40 1.41
CA MET A 103 -1.98 -3.80 1.01
C MET A 103 -0.86 -4.49 1.78
N TYR A 104 -1.21 -5.56 2.49
CA TYR A 104 -0.32 -6.46 3.28
C TYR A 104 0.25 -5.87 4.57
N SER A 105 -0.16 -4.67 4.98
CA SER A 105 0.24 -4.04 6.23
C SER A 105 -0.78 -2.98 6.65
N CYS A 106 -0.80 -2.64 7.92
CA CYS A 106 -1.55 -1.52 8.48
C CYS A 106 -0.91 -1.10 9.80
N LEU A 107 -0.48 0.15 9.89
CA LEU A 107 0.09 0.65 11.13
C LEU A 107 -1.01 1.17 12.06
N PRO A 108 -0.78 1.20 13.37
CA PRO A 108 -1.65 1.92 14.29
C PRO A 108 -1.82 3.38 13.85
N VAL A 109 -3.05 3.88 13.88
CA VAL A 109 -3.35 5.27 13.48
C VAL A 109 -2.51 6.27 14.28
N SER A 110 -2.19 5.93 15.54
CA SER A 110 -1.36 6.74 16.44
C SER A 110 0.09 6.98 15.97
N GLU A 111 0.56 6.22 14.97
CA GLU A 111 1.90 6.45 14.39
C GLU A 111 1.99 7.79 13.64
N PHE A 112 0.86 8.27 13.09
CA PHE A 112 0.86 9.47 12.25
C PHE A 112 -0.13 10.56 12.71
N GLY A 113 -0.96 10.28 13.73
CA GLY A 113 -1.92 11.25 14.24
C GLY A 113 -2.81 10.67 15.34
N ASP A 114 -3.69 11.51 15.89
CA ASP A 114 -4.58 11.11 16.97
C ASP A 114 -5.79 10.29 16.48
N ALA A 115 -6.17 10.44 15.20
CA ALA A 115 -7.29 9.73 14.58
C ALA A 115 -7.08 9.60 13.06
N TRP A 116 -7.83 8.69 12.44
CA TRP A 116 -7.95 8.66 10.99
C TRP A 116 -8.73 9.90 10.51
N PRO A 117 -8.32 10.57 9.42
CA PRO A 117 -8.98 11.77 8.95
C PRO A 117 -10.44 11.51 8.54
N GLU A 118 -11.34 12.38 8.99
CA GLU A 118 -12.76 12.29 8.66
C GLU A 118 -12.99 12.40 7.15
N GLY A 119 -13.79 11.47 6.60
CA GLY A 119 -14.15 11.47 5.19
C GLY A 119 -13.06 10.98 4.23
N VAL A 120 -11.94 10.47 4.73
CA VAL A 120 -10.90 9.83 3.89
C VAL A 120 -11.13 8.31 3.90
N PRO A 121 -11.67 7.71 2.83
CA PRO A 121 -11.93 6.27 2.78
C PRO A 121 -10.63 5.47 2.72
N VAL A 122 -10.66 4.26 3.27
CA VAL A 122 -9.51 3.36 3.28
C VAL A 122 -9.91 1.92 3.10
N GLN A 123 -9.16 1.20 2.27
CA GLN A 123 -9.22 -0.26 2.21
C GLN A 123 -7.92 -0.86 2.71
N VAL A 124 -8.03 -1.88 3.56
CA VAL A 124 -6.91 -2.70 4.03
C VAL A 124 -7.07 -4.10 3.47
N HIS A 125 -6.02 -4.64 2.88
CA HIS A 125 -6.01 -5.95 2.24
C HIS A 125 -4.88 -6.83 2.77
N GLY A 126 -5.18 -8.07 3.18
CA GLY A 126 -4.18 -9.04 3.62
C GLY A 126 -4.73 -10.47 3.59
N LYS A 127 -3.85 -11.46 3.63
CA LYS A 127 -4.27 -12.85 3.81
C LYS A 127 -4.43 -13.19 5.29
N GLU A 128 -5.42 -14.02 5.60
CA GLU A 128 -5.82 -14.33 6.98
C GLU A 128 -4.77 -15.12 7.78
N ASP A 129 -3.89 -15.86 7.11
CA ASP A 129 -2.81 -16.65 7.71
C ASP A 129 -1.40 -16.14 7.33
N ASP A 130 -1.28 -14.96 6.72
CA ASP A 130 0.00 -14.35 6.38
C ASP A 130 0.75 -13.92 7.66
N PRO A 131 1.91 -14.54 7.98
CA PRO A 131 2.63 -14.24 9.21
C PRO A 131 3.04 -12.76 9.35
N HIS A 132 3.35 -12.09 8.24
CA HIS A 132 3.72 -10.67 8.26
C HIS A 132 2.51 -9.77 8.51
N PHE A 133 1.38 -10.05 7.83
CA PHE A 133 0.17 -9.27 8.03
C PHE A 133 -0.47 -9.49 9.41
N LEU A 134 -0.30 -10.70 9.98
CA LEU A 134 -0.79 -11.00 11.33
C LEU A 134 -0.12 -10.16 12.42
N GLU A 135 1.07 -9.61 12.18
CA GLU A 135 1.70 -8.64 13.09
C GLU A 135 0.89 -7.33 13.15
N ASP A 136 0.21 -6.97 12.07
CA ASP A 136 -0.52 -5.71 11.90
C ASP A 136 -2.05 -5.89 12.00
N ILE A 137 -2.57 -7.12 12.15
CA ILE A 137 -3.99 -7.42 12.04
C ILE A 137 -4.86 -6.67 13.07
N GLU A 138 -4.35 -6.45 14.27
CA GLU A 138 -5.07 -5.72 15.31
C GLU A 138 -5.19 -4.22 14.97
N ALA A 139 -4.16 -3.64 14.35
CA ALA A 139 -4.22 -2.27 13.84
C ALA A 139 -5.23 -2.14 12.69
N ALA A 140 -5.26 -3.11 11.77
CA ALA A 140 -6.21 -3.16 10.67
C ALA A 140 -7.66 -3.28 11.15
N ARG A 141 -7.93 -4.13 12.15
CA ARG A 141 -9.25 -4.28 12.78
C ARG A 141 -9.65 -3.00 13.50
N ALA A 142 -8.75 -2.44 14.31
CA ALA A 142 -9.01 -1.20 15.03
C ALA A 142 -9.34 -0.05 14.08
N LEU A 143 -8.67 0.06 12.94
CA LEU A 143 -8.98 1.05 11.90
C LEU A 143 -10.37 0.80 11.31
N ALA A 144 -10.70 -0.44 10.93
CA ALA A 144 -12.01 -0.79 10.39
C ALA A 144 -13.15 -0.56 11.37
N ASP A 145 -12.91 -0.76 12.67
CA ASP A 145 -13.93 -0.56 13.72
C ASP A 145 -14.08 0.92 14.13
N SER A 146 -13.07 1.76 13.87
CA SER A 146 -13.04 3.15 14.34
C SER A 146 -13.57 4.18 13.34
N THR A 147 -13.79 3.80 12.08
CA THR A 147 -14.26 4.73 11.05
C THR A 147 -15.18 4.03 10.03
N ASP A 148 -16.32 4.67 9.75
CA ASP A 148 -17.36 4.13 8.86
C ASP A 148 -16.90 4.01 7.40
N CYS A 149 -15.79 4.65 7.03
CA CYS A 149 -15.23 4.63 5.67
C CYS A 149 -14.01 3.71 5.52
N ALA A 150 -13.75 2.83 6.48
CA ALA A 150 -12.69 1.82 6.40
C ALA A 150 -13.26 0.43 6.13
N GLU A 151 -12.60 -0.30 5.24
CA GLU A 151 -12.94 -1.68 4.91
C GLU A 151 -11.70 -2.56 5.08
N LEU A 152 -11.86 -3.69 5.76
CA LEU A 152 -10.82 -4.72 5.89
C LEU A 152 -11.20 -5.95 5.06
N PHE A 153 -10.37 -6.30 4.10
CA PHE A 153 -10.53 -7.48 3.26
C PHE A 153 -9.49 -8.54 3.60
N LEU A 154 -9.94 -9.67 4.08
CA LEU A 154 -9.12 -10.84 4.35
C LEU A 154 -9.31 -11.89 3.23
N TYR A 155 -8.20 -12.40 2.72
CA TYR A 155 -8.16 -13.42 1.68
C TYR A 155 -7.66 -14.75 2.27
N PRO A 156 -8.16 -15.89 1.82
CA PRO A 156 -7.64 -17.18 2.25
C PRO A 156 -6.15 -17.36 1.90
N GLY A 157 -5.41 -18.04 2.77
CA GLY A 157 -4.01 -18.40 2.54
C GLY A 157 -3.01 -17.57 3.35
N LYS A 158 -1.73 -17.79 3.07
CA LYS A 158 -0.62 -17.28 3.89
C LYS A 158 0.46 -16.52 3.12
N GLU A 159 0.32 -16.44 1.80
CA GLU A 159 1.33 -15.84 0.94
C GLU A 159 1.33 -14.33 1.11
N HIS A 160 2.47 -13.79 1.58
CA HIS A 160 2.71 -12.34 1.57
C HIS A 160 2.95 -11.86 0.13
N LEU A 161 2.60 -10.62 -0.20
CA LEU A 161 2.78 -10.00 -1.52
C LEU A 161 2.08 -10.74 -2.67
N PHE A 162 0.95 -11.40 -2.39
CA PHE A 162 0.26 -12.30 -3.30
C PHE A 162 -0.24 -11.66 -4.62
N ALA A 163 -0.31 -10.34 -4.73
CA ALA A 163 -0.68 -9.66 -5.99
C ALA A 163 0.52 -9.20 -6.83
N ASP A 164 1.75 -9.46 -6.39
CA ASP A 164 2.93 -9.23 -7.23
C ASP A 164 3.16 -10.41 -8.16
N SER A 165 2.82 -10.23 -9.45
CA SER A 165 2.87 -11.28 -10.47
C SER A 165 4.28 -11.76 -10.83
N SER A 166 5.32 -11.06 -10.38
CA SER A 166 6.72 -11.43 -10.62
C SER A 166 7.31 -12.30 -9.50
N LEU A 167 6.58 -12.51 -8.40
CA LEU A 167 7.04 -13.26 -7.24
C LEU A 167 6.45 -14.67 -7.19
N GLY A 168 7.17 -15.59 -6.54
CA GLY A 168 6.71 -16.96 -6.32
C GLY A 168 5.52 -17.07 -5.36
N SER A 169 5.19 -16.01 -4.62
CA SER A 169 4.03 -15.91 -3.73
C SER A 169 2.75 -15.48 -4.47
N TYR A 170 2.81 -15.25 -5.78
CA TYR A 170 1.67 -14.79 -6.56
C TYR A 170 0.49 -15.77 -6.50
N ASP A 171 -0.67 -15.25 -6.18
CA ASP A 171 -1.95 -15.95 -6.17
C ASP A 171 -2.92 -15.22 -7.10
N ALA A 172 -3.11 -15.77 -8.30
CA ALA A 172 -3.87 -15.12 -9.36
C ALA A 172 -5.34 -14.85 -8.99
N GLU A 173 -5.97 -15.71 -8.19
CA GLU A 173 -7.37 -15.54 -7.79
C GLU A 173 -7.50 -14.43 -6.74
N ALA A 174 -6.65 -14.45 -5.72
CA ALA A 174 -6.64 -13.42 -4.69
C ALA A 174 -6.19 -12.06 -5.27
N ALA A 175 -5.18 -12.05 -6.15
CA ALA A 175 -4.69 -10.85 -6.83
C ALA A 175 -5.78 -10.19 -7.67
N LYS A 176 -6.50 -10.97 -8.47
CA LYS A 176 -7.62 -10.48 -9.28
C LYS A 176 -8.72 -9.84 -8.41
N LEU A 177 -9.09 -10.51 -7.32
CA LEU A 177 -10.11 -9.99 -6.42
C LEU A 177 -9.67 -8.71 -5.70
N LEU A 178 -8.39 -8.61 -5.32
CA LEU A 178 -7.80 -7.39 -4.76
C LEU A 178 -7.87 -6.26 -5.78
N GLU A 179 -7.46 -6.52 -7.03
CA GLU A 179 -7.48 -5.53 -8.11
C GLU A 179 -8.90 -5.03 -8.40
N GLU A 180 -9.89 -5.94 -8.52
CA GLU A 180 -11.29 -5.58 -8.71
C GLU A 180 -11.81 -4.65 -7.60
N ARG A 181 -11.45 -4.91 -6.34
CA ARG A 181 -11.80 -4.08 -5.19
C ARG A 181 -11.10 -2.72 -5.22
N ALA A 182 -9.80 -2.72 -5.54
CA ALA A 182 -9.02 -1.49 -5.67
C ALA A 182 -9.58 -0.59 -6.78
N LEU A 183 -9.94 -1.14 -7.94
CA LEU A 183 -10.56 -0.40 -9.03
C LEU A 183 -11.93 0.17 -8.64
N ALA A 184 -12.78 -0.64 -8.00
CA ALA A 184 -14.09 -0.18 -7.50
C ALA A 184 -13.93 0.96 -6.48
N PHE A 185 -12.94 0.88 -5.61
CA PHE A 185 -12.59 1.95 -4.67
C PHE A 185 -12.14 3.22 -5.39
N LEU A 186 -11.23 3.11 -6.36
CA LEU A 186 -10.72 4.25 -7.13
C LEU A 186 -11.80 4.95 -7.96
N ASP A 187 -12.80 4.21 -8.42
CA ASP A 187 -13.94 4.76 -9.16
C ASP A 187 -14.94 5.49 -8.25
N ALA A 188 -14.96 5.15 -6.96
CA ALA A 188 -15.89 5.72 -5.99
C ALA A 188 -15.39 7.03 -5.33
N VAL A 189 -14.07 7.28 -5.36
CA VAL A 189 -13.43 8.44 -4.70
C VAL A 189 -13.05 9.58 -5.64
#